data_30b42c824296ef31f64ce1311af92974
#
_entry.id   30b42c824296ef31f64ce1311af92974
#
_cell.length_a   1.000
_cell.length_b   1.000
_cell.length_c   1.000
_cell.angle_alpha   90.00
_cell.angle_beta   90.00
_cell.angle_gamma   90.00
#
_symmetry.space_group_name_H-M   'P 1'
#
loop_
_entity.id
_entity.type
_entity.pdbx_description
1 polymer ?
#
loop_
_entity_poly.entity_id
_entity_poly.type
_entity_poly.pdbx_seq_one_letter_code
_entity_poly.pdbx_strand_id
1 'polypeptide(L)'
;MSKEPTEAAYVMSGQFTPDNCALILIDHQVGTLQFVHTMSPETSLQNAIMLAKAAKAYGMPVVLTTSQEDHPQGPTAPALQEALPEAYKNRVKRTGIVNAWADPNFSAAVRATGRKKLIMAAVTTDICLIFPAISAVQEGFEVLAVLDASGSSFDVQEELARRRMATAGVMLTTTNTAIAELVQDWSTPQGSQLIQLLMASVPKTPGHAG
;
A
#
# COMPACT_ATOMS: atom_id res chain seq x y z
N MET A 1 -39.44 -17.76 8.74
CA MET A 1 -38.12 -18.21 9.25
C MET A 1 -37.05 -17.66 8.32
N SER A 2 -36.48 -16.49 8.68
CA SER A 2 -35.37 -15.89 7.98
C SER A 2 -34.10 -16.66 8.34
N LYS A 3 -33.44 -17.25 7.36
CA LYS A 3 -32.12 -17.87 7.55
C LYS A 3 -31.16 -16.75 7.94
N GLU A 4 -30.59 -16.83 9.14
CA GLU A 4 -29.43 -16.03 9.48
C GLU A 4 -28.30 -16.28 8.44
N PRO A 5 -27.59 -15.26 7.96
CA PRO A 5 -26.47 -15.46 7.08
C PRO A 5 -25.42 -16.33 7.79
N THR A 6 -24.95 -17.38 7.14
CA THR A 6 -23.90 -18.24 7.67
C THR A 6 -22.63 -17.41 7.90
N GLU A 7 -21.89 -17.73 8.96
CA GLU A 7 -20.65 -17.04 9.39
C GLU A 7 -19.65 -16.79 8.24
N ALA A 8 -19.59 -17.69 7.26
CA ALA A 8 -18.79 -17.53 6.03
C ALA A 8 -19.23 -16.35 5.14
N ALA A 9 -20.53 -16.06 5.07
CA ALA A 9 -21.05 -14.93 4.29
C ALA A 9 -20.74 -13.57 4.97
N TYR A 10 -20.57 -13.57 6.31
CA TYR A 10 -20.22 -12.36 7.05
C TYR A 10 -18.75 -11.96 6.87
N VAL A 11 -17.84 -12.93 6.78
CA VAL A 11 -16.40 -12.71 6.54
C VAL A 11 -16.14 -12.17 5.14
N MET A 12 -16.99 -12.51 4.17
CA MET A 12 -16.83 -12.12 2.76
C MET A 12 -17.47 -10.75 2.42
N SER A 13 -18.34 -10.21 3.27
CA SER A 13 -18.93 -8.89 3.06
C SER A 13 -18.00 -7.80 3.56
N GLY A 14 -17.39 -7.07 2.67
CA GLY A 14 -16.49 -5.96 3.00
C GLY A 14 -15.05 -6.12 2.55
N GLN A 15 -14.69 -7.23 1.92
CA GLN A 15 -13.33 -7.48 1.42
C GLN A 15 -12.87 -6.46 0.38
N PHE A 16 -11.55 -6.23 0.36
CA PHE A 16 -10.88 -5.52 -0.70
C PHE A 16 -10.73 -6.44 -1.92
N THR A 17 -11.31 -6.05 -3.02
CA THR A 17 -11.24 -6.81 -4.28
C THR A 17 -10.63 -5.94 -5.38
N PRO A 18 -10.08 -6.54 -6.45
CA PRO A 18 -9.54 -5.76 -7.56
C PRO A 18 -10.55 -4.78 -8.18
N ASP A 19 -11.85 -5.10 -8.11
CA ASP A 19 -12.91 -4.30 -8.73
C ASP A 19 -13.38 -3.13 -7.84
N ASN A 20 -13.10 -3.15 -6.53
CA ASN A 20 -13.62 -2.14 -5.61
C ASN A 20 -12.53 -1.24 -4.99
N CYS A 21 -11.24 -1.54 -5.19
CA CYS A 21 -10.16 -0.79 -4.58
C CYS A 21 -9.16 -0.19 -5.59
N ALA A 22 -8.35 0.76 -5.11
CA ALA A 22 -7.20 1.32 -5.80
C ALA A 22 -5.94 1.18 -4.93
N LEU A 23 -4.77 1.03 -5.57
CA LEU A 23 -3.47 1.07 -4.90
C LEU A 23 -2.96 2.51 -4.85
N ILE A 24 -2.57 2.96 -3.67
CA ILE A 24 -2.04 4.30 -3.42
C ILE A 24 -0.63 4.17 -2.83
N LEU A 25 0.37 4.67 -3.56
CA LEU A 25 1.77 4.63 -3.15
C LEU A 25 2.31 6.05 -2.97
N ILE A 26 2.78 6.37 -1.76
CA ILE A 26 3.15 7.72 -1.35
C ILE A 26 4.64 7.75 -0.95
N ASP A 27 5.41 8.60 -1.62
CA ASP A 27 6.77 8.96 -1.24
C ASP A 27 7.79 7.80 -1.15
N HIS A 28 7.61 6.73 -1.94
CA HIS A 28 8.63 5.68 -2.12
C HIS A 28 9.78 6.21 -2.99
N GLN A 29 10.48 7.21 -2.46
CA GLN A 29 11.57 7.94 -3.11
C GLN A 29 12.92 7.47 -2.56
N VAL A 30 13.98 7.63 -3.35
CA VAL A 30 15.31 7.13 -3.00
C VAL A 30 15.85 7.71 -1.69
N GLY A 31 15.56 8.96 -1.38
CA GLY A 31 15.98 9.62 -0.13
C GLY A 31 15.05 9.30 1.04
N THR A 32 13.72 9.26 0.84
CA THR A 32 12.78 8.94 1.93
C THR A 32 12.93 7.50 2.41
N LEU A 33 13.24 6.56 1.52
CA LEU A 33 13.50 5.17 1.88
C LEU A 33 14.66 5.03 2.89
N GLN A 34 15.63 5.97 2.89
CA GLN A 34 16.73 5.95 3.87
C GLN A 34 16.27 6.21 5.31
N PHE A 35 15.04 6.68 5.53
CA PHE A 35 14.47 6.85 6.86
C PHE A 35 13.80 5.57 7.41
N VAL A 36 13.70 4.51 6.63
CA VAL A 36 13.12 3.25 7.09
C VAL A 36 14.18 2.44 7.83
N HIS A 37 14.02 2.28 9.14
CA HIS A 37 14.92 1.49 10.00
C HIS A 37 14.16 0.42 10.82
N THR A 38 12.83 0.46 10.88
CA THR A 38 12.01 -0.59 11.53
C THR A 38 11.99 -1.90 10.73
N MET A 39 12.45 -1.85 9.51
CA MET A 39 12.82 -2.96 8.63
C MET A 39 13.90 -2.47 7.66
N SER A 40 14.43 -3.34 6.78
CA SER A 40 15.34 -2.81 5.75
C SER A 40 14.58 -1.99 4.71
N PRO A 41 15.16 -0.88 4.21
CA PRO A 41 14.58 -0.09 3.11
C PRO A 41 14.26 -0.94 1.87
N GLU A 42 15.11 -1.93 1.59
CA GLU A 42 14.94 -2.87 0.48
C GLU A 42 13.70 -3.74 0.67
N THR A 43 13.43 -4.21 1.91
CA THR A 43 12.22 -5.00 2.21
C THR A 43 10.97 -4.17 2.00
N SER A 44 10.93 -2.93 2.53
CA SER A 44 9.81 -2.01 2.33
C SER A 44 9.55 -1.76 0.83
N LEU A 45 10.60 -1.47 0.06
CA LEU A 45 10.50 -1.24 -1.38
C LEU A 45 10.04 -2.49 -2.13
N GLN A 46 10.57 -3.67 -1.82
CA GLN A 46 10.17 -4.94 -2.45
C GLN A 46 8.69 -5.24 -2.20
N ASN A 47 8.20 -4.97 -1.00
CA ASN A 47 6.80 -5.13 -0.67
C ASN A 47 5.90 -4.14 -1.45
N ALA A 48 6.32 -2.89 -1.60
CA ALA A 48 5.63 -1.93 -2.46
C ALA A 48 5.60 -2.37 -3.93
N ILE A 49 6.70 -2.94 -4.44
CA ILE A 49 6.77 -3.52 -5.80
C ILE A 49 5.84 -4.73 -5.94
N MET A 50 5.69 -5.56 -4.90
CA MET A 50 4.77 -6.69 -4.93
C MET A 50 3.32 -6.24 -4.99
N LEU A 51 2.93 -5.21 -4.22
CA LEU A 51 1.62 -4.58 -4.34
C LEU A 51 1.40 -3.99 -5.75
N ALA A 52 2.42 -3.35 -6.32
CA ALA A 52 2.39 -2.81 -7.67
C ALA A 52 2.15 -3.91 -8.73
N LYS A 53 2.83 -5.04 -8.61
CA LYS A 53 2.66 -6.21 -9.49
C LYS A 53 1.26 -6.82 -9.36
N ALA A 54 0.74 -6.92 -8.14
CA ALA A 54 -0.63 -7.39 -7.90
C ALA A 54 -1.66 -6.44 -8.55
N ALA A 55 -1.53 -5.14 -8.33
CA ALA A 55 -2.40 -4.15 -8.95
C ALA A 55 -2.37 -4.23 -10.49
N LYS A 56 -1.18 -4.40 -11.08
CA LYS A 56 -1.01 -4.56 -12.52
C LYS A 56 -1.64 -5.85 -13.05
N ALA A 57 -1.48 -6.97 -12.35
CA ALA A 57 -2.04 -8.27 -12.75
C ALA A 57 -3.57 -8.24 -12.83
N TYR A 58 -4.20 -7.45 -11.99
CA TYR A 58 -5.66 -7.28 -11.94
C TYR A 58 -6.18 -6.01 -12.65
N GLY A 59 -5.31 -5.20 -13.26
CA GLY A 59 -5.72 -3.96 -13.91
C GLY A 59 -6.31 -2.92 -12.96
N MET A 60 -5.89 -2.93 -11.69
CA MET A 60 -6.38 -2.01 -10.67
C MET A 60 -5.87 -0.58 -10.93
N PRO A 61 -6.66 0.45 -10.60
CA PRO A 61 -6.16 1.82 -10.58
C PRO A 61 -5.01 1.99 -9.59
N VAL A 62 -3.96 2.71 -10.01
CA VAL A 62 -2.81 3.04 -9.16
C VAL A 62 -2.59 4.54 -9.17
N VAL A 63 -2.49 5.15 -7.98
CA VAL A 63 -2.08 6.54 -7.80
C VAL A 63 -0.72 6.56 -7.12
N LEU A 64 0.25 7.17 -7.78
CA LEU A 64 1.59 7.38 -7.26
C LEU A 64 1.80 8.87 -6.97
N THR A 65 2.40 9.21 -5.83
CA THR A 65 2.77 10.58 -5.51
C THR A 65 4.15 10.66 -4.89
N THR A 66 4.78 11.80 -5.07
CA THR A 66 6.10 12.14 -4.53
C THR A 66 6.06 13.51 -3.89
N SER A 67 6.97 13.76 -2.94
CA SER A 67 7.18 15.05 -2.31
C SER A 67 8.58 15.56 -2.63
N GLN A 68 8.68 16.82 -3.09
CA GLN A 68 9.96 17.52 -3.25
C GLN A 68 11.04 16.71 -3.97
N GLU A 69 10.77 16.22 -5.18
CA GLU A 69 11.70 15.37 -5.95
C GLU A 69 13.06 16.02 -6.22
N ASP A 70 13.12 17.36 -6.27
CA ASP A 70 14.34 18.15 -6.52
C ASP A 70 15.14 18.44 -5.23
N HIS A 71 14.71 17.86 -4.09
CA HIS A 71 15.35 17.97 -2.79
C HIS A 71 15.91 16.61 -2.34
N PRO A 72 16.46 16.48 -1.10
CA PRO A 72 17.02 15.21 -0.61
C PRO A 72 16.12 13.99 -0.67
N GLN A 73 14.80 14.17 -0.75
CA GLN A 73 13.84 13.08 -0.97
C GLN A 73 14.11 12.34 -2.28
N GLY A 74 14.52 13.08 -3.30
CA GLY A 74 14.87 12.54 -4.61
C GLY A 74 13.69 11.98 -5.40
N PRO A 75 13.94 11.31 -6.53
CA PRO A 75 12.89 10.71 -7.35
C PRO A 75 12.34 9.43 -6.73
N THR A 76 11.20 8.95 -7.26
CA THR A 76 10.69 7.59 -7.00
C THR A 76 11.81 6.56 -7.21
N ALA A 77 11.86 5.53 -6.37
CA ALA A 77 12.81 4.44 -6.51
C ALA A 77 12.77 3.79 -7.91
N PRO A 78 13.91 3.60 -8.60
CA PRO A 78 13.92 3.13 -10.00
C PRO A 78 13.14 1.83 -10.24
N ALA A 79 13.28 0.85 -9.35
CA ALA A 79 12.58 -0.42 -9.48
C ALA A 79 11.03 -0.26 -9.39
N LEU A 80 10.53 0.74 -8.68
CA LEU A 80 9.11 1.05 -8.64
C LEU A 80 8.65 1.78 -9.92
N GLN A 81 9.50 2.64 -10.49
CA GLN A 81 9.24 3.25 -11.80
C GLN A 81 9.09 2.19 -12.90
N GLU A 82 9.97 1.18 -12.90
CA GLU A 82 9.93 0.05 -13.85
C GLU A 82 8.67 -0.82 -13.65
N ALA A 83 8.26 -1.03 -12.40
CA ALA A 83 7.06 -1.81 -12.10
C ALA A 83 5.77 -1.11 -12.54
N LEU A 84 5.72 0.23 -12.44
CA LEU A 84 4.54 1.06 -12.69
C LEU A 84 4.84 2.24 -13.64
N PRO A 85 5.29 2.03 -14.89
CA PRO A 85 5.74 3.11 -15.76
C PRO A 85 4.64 4.15 -16.05
N GLU A 86 3.39 3.73 -16.24
CA GLU A 86 2.28 4.66 -16.50
C GLU A 86 1.89 5.46 -15.24
N ALA A 87 1.81 4.82 -14.07
CA ALA A 87 1.54 5.52 -12.82
C ALA A 87 2.68 6.49 -12.47
N TYR A 88 3.93 6.12 -12.74
CA TYR A 88 5.08 7.01 -12.57
C TYR A 88 5.02 8.22 -13.50
N LYS A 89 4.70 8.03 -14.76
CA LYS A 89 4.53 9.12 -15.74
C LYS A 89 3.45 10.12 -15.27
N ASN A 90 2.35 9.61 -14.72
CA ASN A 90 1.19 10.39 -14.29
C ASN A 90 1.20 10.73 -12.80
N ARG A 91 2.31 10.50 -12.09
CA ARG A 91 2.40 10.74 -10.65
C ARG A 91 2.13 12.18 -10.27
N VAL A 92 1.54 12.37 -9.11
CA VAL A 92 1.34 13.70 -8.54
C VAL A 92 2.62 14.14 -7.82
N LYS A 93 3.24 15.20 -8.31
CA LYS A 93 4.41 15.82 -7.68
C LYS A 93 3.97 16.90 -6.71
N ARG A 94 4.20 16.68 -5.42
CA ARG A 94 3.83 17.62 -4.34
C ARG A 94 5.02 18.51 -3.96
N THR A 95 4.74 19.73 -3.52
CA THR A 95 5.75 20.76 -3.19
C THR A 95 6.16 20.75 -1.71
N GLY A 96 5.69 19.81 -0.88
CA GLY A 96 6.08 19.69 0.53
C GLY A 96 4.93 19.73 1.54
N ILE A 97 3.67 19.71 1.09
CA ILE A 97 2.52 19.51 1.99
C ILE A 97 2.67 18.13 2.65
N VAL A 98 2.82 18.11 3.98
CA VAL A 98 3.10 16.89 4.75
C VAL A 98 1.97 15.86 4.58
N ASN A 99 0.72 16.28 4.80
CA ASN A 99 -0.43 15.43 4.55
C ASN A 99 -0.74 15.40 3.05
N ALA A 100 -0.38 14.32 2.37
CA ALA A 100 -0.65 14.17 0.94
C ALA A 100 -2.13 14.40 0.58
N TRP A 101 -3.07 14.03 1.47
CA TRP A 101 -4.51 14.22 1.23
C TRP A 101 -4.92 15.69 1.15
N ALA A 102 -4.17 16.59 1.79
CA ALA A 102 -4.40 18.03 1.72
C ALA A 102 -3.91 18.65 0.40
N ASP A 103 -3.14 17.92 -0.40
CA ASP A 103 -2.80 18.34 -1.76
C ASP A 103 -4.02 18.12 -2.68
N PRO A 104 -4.57 19.18 -3.31
CA PRO A 104 -5.78 19.05 -4.11
C PRO A 104 -5.60 18.16 -5.35
N ASN A 105 -4.40 18.13 -5.94
CA ASN A 105 -4.14 17.30 -7.11
C ASN A 105 -4.07 15.81 -6.72
N PHE A 106 -3.44 15.50 -5.58
CA PHE A 106 -3.38 14.13 -5.10
C PHE A 106 -4.76 13.61 -4.72
N SER A 107 -5.50 14.32 -3.88
CA SER A 107 -6.85 13.88 -3.47
C SER A 107 -7.82 13.81 -4.66
N ALA A 108 -7.70 14.70 -5.64
CA ALA A 108 -8.47 14.63 -6.89
C ALA A 108 -8.09 13.38 -7.72
N ALA A 109 -6.79 13.04 -7.84
CA ALA A 109 -6.34 11.83 -8.53
C ALA A 109 -6.89 10.55 -7.88
N VAL A 110 -6.91 10.49 -6.54
CA VAL A 110 -7.50 9.36 -5.82
C VAL A 110 -9.00 9.25 -6.09
N ARG A 111 -9.74 10.35 -5.97
CA ARG A 111 -11.20 10.37 -6.27
C ARG A 111 -11.50 10.00 -7.71
N ALA A 112 -10.66 10.41 -8.66
CA ALA A 112 -10.81 10.09 -10.08
C ALA A 112 -10.71 8.59 -10.40
N THR A 113 -10.13 7.76 -9.49
CA THR A 113 -10.15 6.29 -9.63
C THR A 113 -11.56 5.71 -9.55
N GLY A 114 -12.53 6.45 -8.99
CA GLY A 114 -13.90 5.97 -8.72
C GLY A 114 -14.00 4.90 -7.63
N ARG A 115 -12.90 4.56 -6.98
CA ARG A 115 -12.84 3.52 -5.93
C ARG A 115 -13.11 4.12 -4.55
N LYS A 116 -13.78 3.35 -3.68
CA LYS A 116 -14.05 3.73 -2.29
C LYS A 116 -13.17 3.01 -1.28
N LYS A 117 -12.45 1.99 -1.70
CA LYS A 117 -11.49 1.24 -0.91
C LYS A 117 -10.07 1.52 -1.41
N LEU A 118 -9.17 1.83 -0.48
CA LEU A 118 -7.80 2.22 -0.79
C LEU A 118 -6.82 1.28 -0.09
N ILE A 119 -5.95 0.63 -0.85
CA ILE A 119 -4.77 -0.07 -0.32
C ILE A 119 -3.65 0.96 -0.36
N MET A 120 -3.16 1.38 0.82
CA MET A 120 -2.20 2.47 0.95
C MET A 120 -0.88 1.99 1.54
N ALA A 121 0.22 2.39 0.94
CA ALA A 121 1.56 2.30 1.51
C ALA A 121 2.31 3.60 1.30
N ALA A 122 3.16 3.99 2.26
CA ALA A 122 3.88 5.26 2.21
C ALA A 122 5.18 5.21 3.04
N VAL A 123 6.17 5.93 2.62
CA VAL A 123 7.43 6.10 3.34
C VAL A 123 7.54 7.55 3.85
N THR A 124 7.44 7.73 5.18
CA THR A 124 7.38 6.78 6.31
C THR A 124 5.96 6.56 6.84
N THR A 125 5.77 5.50 7.64
CA THR A 125 4.48 5.19 8.28
C THR A 125 4.00 6.35 9.17
N ASP A 126 4.88 6.91 9.97
CA ASP A 126 4.60 7.92 10.99
C ASP A 126 4.37 9.33 10.45
N ILE A 127 4.63 9.55 9.16
CA ILE A 127 4.42 10.86 8.50
C ILE A 127 3.59 10.67 7.22
N CYS A 128 4.15 10.03 6.20
CA CYS A 128 3.57 10.03 4.85
C CYS A 128 2.37 9.07 4.71
N LEU A 129 2.22 8.07 5.63
CA LEU A 129 1.06 7.18 5.64
C LEU A 129 -0.04 7.66 6.57
N ILE A 130 0.29 7.96 7.82
CA ILE A 130 -0.70 8.20 8.88
C ILE A 130 -1.67 9.34 8.54
N PHE A 131 -1.18 10.48 8.07
CA PHE A 131 -2.04 11.64 7.83
C PHE A 131 -3.00 11.44 6.67
N PRO A 132 -2.56 11.00 5.46
CA PRO A 132 -3.49 10.77 4.35
C PRO A 132 -4.42 9.58 4.60
N ALA A 133 -3.99 8.53 5.30
CA ALA A 133 -4.85 7.40 5.63
C ALA A 133 -6.02 7.82 6.54
N ILE A 134 -5.74 8.59 7.60
CA ILE A 134 -6.77 9.10 8.51
C ILE A 134 -7.70 10.08 7.78
N SER A 135 -7.14 10.98 6.96
CA SER A 135 -7.95 11.95 6.19
C SER A 135 -8.87 11.26 5.18
N ALA A 136 -8.40 10.18 4.53
CA ALA A 136 -9.22 9.39 3.62
C ALA A 136 -10.39 8.72 4.36
N VAL A 137 -10.17 8.13 5.55
CA VAL A 137 -11.24 7.56 6.37
C VAL A 137 -12.25 8.63 6.78
N GLN A 138 -11.80 9.81 7.20
CA GLN A 138 -12.67 10.92 7.55
C GLN A 138 -13.54 11.40 6.37
N GLU A 139 -13.07 11.22 5.15
CA GLU A 139 -13.82 11.53 3.92
C GLU A 139 -14.72 10.36 3.45
N GLY A 140 -14.77 9.25 4.20
CA GLY A 140 -15.65 8.12 3.94
C GLY A 140 -15.05 7.06 3.02
N PHE A 141 -13.73 7.02 2.85
CA PHE A 141 -13.02 5.88 2.24
C PHE A 141 -12.78 4.79 3.27
N GLU A 142 -12.76 3.54 2.81
CA GLU A 142 -12.21 2.42 3.57
C GLU A 142 -10.72 2.29 3.23
N VAL A 143 -9.86 2.30 4.24
CA VAL A 143 -8.40 2.31 4.03
C VAL A 143 -7.76 1.08 4.65
N LEU A 144 -7.00 0.34 3.84
CA LEU A 144 -6.14 -0.77 4.23
C LEU A 144 -4.68 -0.29 4.16
N ALA A 145 -4.06 -0.02 5.30
CA ALA A 145 -2.70 0.48 5.40
C ALA A 145 -1.70 -0.68 5.49
N VAL A 146 -0.80 -0.77 4.51
CA VAL A 146 0.19 -1.87 4.37
C VAL A 146 1.50 -1.45 5.04
N LEU A 147 1.73 -1.95 6.25
CA LEU A 147 2.81 -1.48 7.11
C LEU A 147 4.20 -1.96 6.71
N ASP A 148 4.30 -3.20 6.19
CA ASP A 148 5.57 -3.77 5.74
C ASP A 148 6.01 -3.29 4.34
N ALA A 149 5.17 -2.50 3.66
CA ALA A 149 5.51 -1.70 2.48
C ALA A 149 5.71 -0.20 2.82
N SER A 150 5.86 0.12 4.10
CA SER A 150 6.00 1.47 4.66
C SER A 150 7.22 1.53 5.57
N GLY A 151 7.04 1.66 6.89
CA GLY A 151 8.13 1.67 7.87
C GLY A 151 8.48 3.07 8.39
N SER A 152 9.17 3.12 9.51
CA SER A 152 9.56 4.35 10.22
C SER A 152 11.03 4.29 10.65
N SER A 153 11.57 5.41 11.16
CA SER A 153 12.96 5.47 11.62
C SER A 153 13.16 4.79 12.97
N PHE A 154 12.14 4.79 13.84
CA PHE A 154 12.21 4.21 15.19
C PHE A 154 10.94 3.44 15.52
N ASP A 155 11.08 2.36 16.30
CA ASP A 155 9.95 1.50 16.71
C ASP A 155 8.85 2.26 17.43
N VAL A 156 9.21 3.26 18.25
CA VAL A 156 8.22 4.09 18.96
C VAL A 156 7.37 4.92 18.02
N GLN A 157 7.93 5.42 16.92
CA GLN A 157 7.20 6.16 15.90
C GLN A 157 6.22 5.24 15.16
N GLU A 158 6.69 4.07 14.75
CA GLU A 158 5.90 3.03 14.10
C GLU A 158 4.71 2.62 14.98
N GLU A 159 4.97 2.32 16.26
CA GLU A 159 3.94 1.88 17.19
C GLU A 159 2.87 2.95 17.44
N LEU A 160 3.28 4.20 17.66
CA LEU A 160 2.31 5.30 17.85
C LEU A 160 1.51 5.62 16.59
N ALA A 161 2.12 5.55 15.42
CA ALA A 161 1.43 5.73 14.14
C ALA A 161 0.37 4.64 13.93
N ARG A 162 0.72 3.38 14.17
CA ARG A 162 -0.19 2.22 14.08
C ARG A 162 -1.40 2.37 14.99
N ARG A 163 -1.17 2.68 16.28
CA ARG A 163 -2.26 2.88 17.24
C ARG A 163 -3.19 4.01 16.82
N ARG A 164 -2.62 5.14 16.39
CA ARG A 164 -3.40 6.29 15.96
C ARG A 164 -4.24 5.99 14.71
N MET A 165 -3.67 5.32 13.73
CA MET A 165 -4.40 4.89 12.52
C MET A 165 -5.53 3.92 12.88
N ALA A 166 -5.27 2.88 13.67
CA ALA A 166 -6.29 1.92 14.09
C ALA A 166 -7.44 2.59 14.85
N THR A 167 -7.13 3.51 15.78
CA THR A 167 -8.16 4.29 16.52
C THR A 167 -9.00 5.17 15.59
N ALA A 168 -8.44 5.63 14.49
CA ALA A 168 -9.15 6.44 13.50
C ALA A 168 -9.95 5.61 12.47
N GLY A 169 -9.96 4.27 12.59
CA GLY A 169 -10.71 3.39 11.70
C GLY A 169 -9.93 2.92 10.46
N VAL A 170 -8.62 3.16 10.40
CA VAL A 170 -7.76 2.60 9.35
C VAL A 170 -7.49 1.13 9.67
N MET A 171 -7.74 0.24 8.72
CA MET A 171 -7.39 -1.18 8.82
C MET A 171 -5.90 -1.37 8.55
N LEU A 172 -5.19 -2.06 9.45
CA LEU A 172 -3.77 -2.31 9.33
C LEU A 172 -3.52 -3.72 8.80
N THR A 173 -2.57 -3.84 7.85
CA THR A 173 -2.27 -5.12 7.21
C THR A 173 -0.80 -5.23 6.82
N THR A 174 -0.46 -6.37 6.22
CA THR A 174 0.82 -6.62 5.55
C THR A 174 0.60 -6.89 4.06
N THR A 175 1.66 -6.82 3.29
CA THR A 175 1.66 -7.09 1.84
C THR A 175 1.08 -8.45 1.51
N ASN A 176 1.50 -9.51 2.24
CA ASN A 176 1.01 -10.86 2.01
C ASN A 176 -0.50 -10.97 2.22
N THR A 177 -1.01 -10.38 3.32
CA THR A 177 -2.44 -10.39 3.63
C THR A 177 -3.23 -9.59 2.60
N ALA A 178 -2.77 -8.39 2.23
CA ALA A 178 -3.43 -7.57 1.22
C ALA A 178 -3.50 -8.28 -0.14
N ILE A 179 -2.43 -8.93 -0.57
CA ILE A 179 -2.41 -9.68 -1.83
C ILE A 179 -3.32 -10.92 -1.74
N ALA A 180 -3.31 -11.66 -0.62
CA ALA A 180 -4.19 -12.80 -0.43
C ALA A 180 -5.68 -12.39 -0.48
N GLU A 181 -6.01 -11.23 0.11
CA GLU A 181 -7.37 -10.68 0.08
C GLU A 181 -7.81 -10.29 -1.34
N LEU A 182 -6.90 -9.73 -2.16
CA LEU A 182 -7.16 -9.43 -3.57
C LEU A 182 -7.34 -10.70 -4.41
N VAL A 183 -6.53 -11.71 -4.14
CA VAL A 183 -6.51 -12.96 -4.93
C VAL A 183 -7.73 -13.83 -4.65
N GLN A 184 -8.12 -14.00 -3.39
CA GLN A 184 -9.21 -14.85 -2.89
C GLN A 184 -9.10 -16.35 -3.24
N ASP A 185 -8.60 -16.67 -4.44
CA ASP A 185 -8.43 -18.05 -4.93
C ASP A 185 -7.09 -18.18 -5.67
N TRP A 186 -6.16 -18.91 -5.05
CA TRP A 186 -4.82 -19.16 -5.60
C TRP A 186 -4.83 -20.08 -6.83
N SER A 187 -5.92 -20.78 -7.11
CA SER A 187 -6.05 -21.68 -8.27
C SER A 187 -6.29 -20.92 -9.59
N THR A 188 -6.65 -19.65 -9.52
CA THR A 188 -6.81 -18.79 -10.71
C THR A 188 -5.45 -18.51 -11.37
N PRO A 189 -5.40 -18.19 -12.68
CA PRO A 189 -4.14 -17.84 -13.35
C PRO A 189 -3.40 -16.68 -12.66
N GLN A 190 -4.12 -15.62 -12.27
CA GLN A 190 -3.57 -14.47 -11.54
C GLN A 190 -3.11 -14.88 -10.13
N GLY A 191 -3.91 -15.67 -9.41
CA GLY A 191 -3.58 -16.21 -8.10
C GLY A 191 -2.31 -17.06 -8.14
N SER A 192 -2.21 -17.97 -9.10
CA SER A 192 -1.03 -18.82 -9.30
C SER A 192 0.23 -17.99 -9.60
N GLN A 193 0.13 -16.93 -10.39
CA GLN A 193 1.25 -16.02 -10.63
C GLN A 193 1.68 -15.26 -9.37
N LEU A 194 0.71 -14.74 -8.59
CA LEU A 194 0.99 -13.94 -7.42
C LEU A 194 1.55 -14.77 -6.26
N ILE A 195 1.09 -16.00 -6.05
CA ILE A 195 1.67 -16.86 -5.02
C ILE A 195 3.15 -17.19 -5.31
N GLN A 196 3.53 -17.37 -6.58
CA GLN A 196 4.92 -17.57 -6.95
C GLN A 196 5.79 -16.35 -6.61
N LEU A 197 5.28 -15.14 -6.82
CA LEU A 197 5.97 -13.90 -6.44
C LEU A 197 6.12 -13.79 -4.91
N LEU A 198 5.07 -14.13 -4.15
CA LEU A 198 5.12 -14.14 -2.68
C LEU A 198 6.14 -15.17 -2.17
N MET A 199 6.14 -16.39 -2.70
CA MET A 199 7.09 -17.43 -2.31
C MET A 199 8.54 -17.06 -2.63
N ALA A 200 8.78 -16.37 -3.74
CA ALA A 200 10.11 -15.91 -4.12
C ALA A 200 10.65 -14.80 -3.20
N SER A 201 9.78 -14.06 -2.50
CA SER A 201 10.16 -13.01 -1.56
C SER A 201 10.46 -13.51 -0.15
N VAL A 202 10.07 -14.74 0.19
CA VAL A 202 10.38 -15.34 1.50
C VAL A 202 11.88 -15.58 1.61
N PRO A 203 12.55 -15.11 2.70
CA PRO A 203 13.94 -15.40 2.93
C PRO A 203 14.18 -16.93 2.97
N LYS A 204 15.12 -17.42 2.18
CA LYS A 204 15.50 -18.83 2.23
C LYS A 204 16.14 -19.11 3.58
N THR A 205 15.54 -19.98 4.38
CA THR A 205 16.12 -20.43 5.65
C THR A 205 17.44 -21.16 5.33
N PRO A 206 18.58 -20.77 5.95
CA PRO A 206 19.81 -21.56 5.80
C PRO A 206 19.55 -22.96 6.39
N GLY A 207 19.51 -23.99 5.56
CA GLY A 207 19.50 -25.38 6.07
C GLY A 207 18.40 -26.33 5.61
N HIS A 208 17.51 -25.95 4.72
CA HIS A 208 16.61 -26.92 4.05
C HIS A 208 17.03 -27.05 2.57
N ALA A 209 18.18 -27.71 2.35
CA ALA A 209 18.46 -28.40 1.09
C ALA A 209 17.72 -29.74 1.20
N GLY A 210 16.58 -29.87 0.53
CA GLY A 210 15.88 -31.11 0.28
C GLY A 210 16.31 -31.70 -1.04
#